data_8c1910f6ba5b42b86e0b6fdd7492240b
#
_entry.id   8c1910f6ba5b42b86e0b6fdd7492240b
#
_cell.length_a   1.000
_cell.length_b   1.000
_cell.length_c   1.000
_cell.angle_alpha   90.00
_cell.angle_beta   90.00
_cell.angle_gamma   90.00
#
_symmetry.space_group_name_H-M   'P 1'
#
loop_
_entity.id
_entity.type
_entity.pdbx_description
1 polymer ?
#
loop_
_entity_poly.entity_id
_entity_poly.type
_entity_poly.pdbx_seq_one_letter_code
_entity_poly.pdbx_strand_id
1 'polypeptide(L)'
;VMGEPVDGKPMPDVKEFYPIHRPAPAYEDLVTTTEIYETGIKVVDLIQPFIKGGKTGLFGGAGVGKTVIIQELINNLAQEHGGTSVFTGVGERTREGTDLFIEMTDAGVINKTCLVYGQMNEPPGARLRVGLCGLTEAEYFRDQGQDVLLFIDNIFRFTQAGSEVSALLGRMPSAVGYQPTLATEMGDLQERITSTKTGSITSVQAVYVPADDLTDPAPATTFTHLDAKTVLNRSIAEKGIYPAVDPLESTSRALDPEIVGEEHYEVAVGVQKILQTYQDLQDIIAILGMEELSEV
;
A
#
# COMPACT_ATOMS: atom_id res chain seq x y z
N VAL A 1 0.21 11.86 -16.23
CA VAL A 1 0.34 10.87 -17.31
C VAL A 1 1.24 11.35 -18.44
N MET A 2 1.22 12.62 -18.73
CA MET A 2 2.10 13.22 -19.75
C MET A 2 3.48 13.61 -19.23
N GLY A 3 3.73 13.45 -17.93
CA GLY A 3 4.97 13.84 -17.28
C GLY A 3 5.16 15.36 -17.12
N GLU A 4 4.07 16.11 -17.19
CA GLU A 4 4.14 17.56 -17.01
C GLU A 4 4.23 17.92 -15.53
N PRO A 5 5.12 18.87 -15.13
CA PRO A 5 5.19 19.35 -13.76
C PRO A 5 3.88 20.01 -13.32
N VAL A 6 3.44 19.71 -12.09
CA VAL A 6 2.22 20.30 -11.51
C VAL A 6 2.54 21.25 -10.34
N ASP A 7 3.82 21.36 -9.98
CA ASP A 7 4.35 22.20 -8.89
C ASP A 7 4.75 23.63 -9.35
N GLY A 8 4.45 23.99 -10.58
CA GLY A 8 4.79 25.28 -11.18
C GLY A 8 6.26 25.45 -11.56
N LYS A 9 7.08 24.40 -11.43
CA LYS A 9 8.48 24.44 -11.85
C LYS A 9 8.61 24.19 -13.35
N PRO A 10 9.75 24.57 -13.96
CA PRO A 10 9.98 24.32 -15.38
C PRO A 10 10.07 22.79 -15.64
N MET A 11 9.69 22.40 -16.86
CA MET A 11 9.88 21.02 -17.32
C MET A 11 11.32 20.59 -17.14
N PRO A 12 11.62 19.44 -16.51
CA PRO A 12 12.97 18.93 -16.40
C PRO A 12 13.53 18.61 -17.79
N ASP A 13 14.89 18.70 -17.93
CA ASP A 13 15.59 18.32 -19.18
C ASP A 13 15.57 16.79 -19.32
N VAL A 14 14.50 16.27 -19.95
CA VAL A 14 14.28 14.83 -20.10
C VAL A 14 15.07 14.33 -21.32
N LYS A 15 15.94 13.35 -21.11
CA LYS A 15 16.76 12.74 -22.17
C LYS A 15 16.22 11.40 -22.67
N GLU A 16 15.47 10.69 -21.80
CA GLU A 16 14.97 9.36 -22.08
C GLU A 16 13.50 9.24 -21.72
N PHE A 17 12.78 8.44 -22.49
CA PHE A 17 11.37 8.12 -22.25
C PHE A 17 11.19 6.61 -22.18
N TYR A 18 10.52 6.13 -21.13
CA TYR A 18 10.17 4.74 -20.97
C TYR A 18 8.69 4.49 -21.25
N PRO A 19 8.35 3.36 -21.90
CA PRO A 19 6.96 3.00 -22.06
C PRO A 19 6.35 2.63 -20.71
N ILE A 20 5.15 3.10 -20.43
CA ILE A 20 4.42 2.73 -19.20
C ILE A 20 3.85 1.30 -19.26
N HIS A 21 3.59 0.79 -20.47
CA HIS A 21 3.21 -0.61 -20.68
C HIS A 21 4.46 -1.44 -20.92
N ARG A 22 4.93 -2.07 -19.85
CA ARG A 22 6.12 -2.95 -19.85
C ARG A 22 5.72 -4.32 -19.31
N PRO A 23 6.36 -5.39 -19.77
CA PRO A 23 6.18 -6.71 -19.14
C PRO A 23 6.78 -6.71 -17.72
N ALA A 24 6.33 -7.63 -16.89
CA ALA A 24 6.99 -7.93 -15.62
C ALA A 24 8.44 -8.38 -15.87
N PRO A 25 9.34 -8.23 -14.87
CA PRO A 25 10.72 -8.73 -14.96
C PRO A 25 10.75 -10.22 -15.32
N ALA A 26 11.77 -10.63 -16.09
CA ALA A 26 11.95 -12.03 -16.46
C ALA A 26 12.21 -12.88 -15.20
N TYR A 27 11.76 -14.14 -15.24
CA TYR A 27 11.91 -15.05 -14.09
C TYR A 27 13.36 -15.17 -13.60
N GLU A 28 14.31 -15.17 -14.50
CA GLU A 28 15.74 -15.25 -14.21
C GLU A 28 16.33 -13.99 -13.53
N ASP A 29 15.61 -12.86 -13.59
CA ASP A 29 16.02 -11.60 -12.93
C ASP A 29 15.44 -11.46 -11.52
N LEU A 30 14.49 -12.29 -11.15
CA LEU A 30 13.83 -12.24 -9.85
C LEU A 30 14.74 -12.76 -8.73
N VAL A 31 14.61 -12.14 -7.55
CA VAL A 31 15.19 -12.62 -6.30
C VAL A 31 14.14 -13.46 -5.57
N THR A 32 14.51 -14.70 -5.21
CA THR A 32 13.62 -15.65 -4.54
C THR A 32 13.78 -15.68 -3.02
N THR A 33 14.82 -15.04 -2.48
CA THR A 33 15.05 -14.93 -1.03
C THR A 33 14.10 -13.91 -0.43
N THR A 34 13.40 -14.29 0.63
CA THR A 34 12.54 -13.40 1.39
C THR A 34 13.37 -12.64 2.41
N GLU A 35 13.43 -11.32 2.28
CA GLU A 35 14.06 -10.41 3.23
C GLU A 35 12.99 -9.55 3.88
N ILE A 36 13.12 -9.32 5.20
CA ILE A 36 12.24 -8.41 5.92
C ILE A 36 12.61 -6.96 5.60
N TYR A 37 11.59 -6.15 5.36
CA TYR A 37 11.71 -4.71 5.24
C TYR A 37 11.35 -4.07 6.58
N GLU A 38 12.35 -3.61 7.31
CA GLU A 38 12.17 -2.93 8.59
C GLU A 38 11.57 -1.54 8.37
N THR A 39 10.38 -1.33 8.94
CA THR A 39 9.62 -0.08 8.77
C THR A 39 9.93 0.96 9.84
N GLY A 40 10.46 0.53 10.98
CA GLY A 40 10.64 1.36 12.17
C GLY A 40 9.35 1.57 12.97
N ILE A 41 8.22 1.01 12.52
CA ILE A 41 6.94 1.06 13.20
C ILE A 41 6.73 -0.22 13.98
N LYS A 42 6.89 -0.17 15.29
CA LYS A 42 6.93 -1.35 16.18
C LYS A 42 5.80 -2.36 15.95
N VAL A 43 4.56 -1.91 15.84
CA VAL A 43 3.41 -2.81 15.65
C VAL A 43 3.44 -3.47 14.27
N VAL A 44 3.93 -2.79 13.26
CA VAL A 44 4.11 -3.35 11.92
C VAL A 44 5.22 -4.40 11.95
N ASP A 45 6.41 -4.02 12.39
CA ASP A 45 7.58 -4.89 12.36
C ASP A 45 7.41 -6.14 13.23
N LEU A 46 6.67 -6.05 14.35
CA LEU A 46 6.41 -7.20 15.23
C LEU A 46 5.31 -8.12 14.70
N ILE A 47 4.14 -7.57 14.33
CA ILE A 47 2.91 -8.35 14.10
C ILE A 47 2.71 -8.67 12.61
N GLN A 48 3.13 -7.77 11.74
CA GLN A 48 2.91 -7.90 10.29
C GLN A 48 4.11 -7.40 9.48
N PRO A 49 5.29 -8.00 9.66
CA PRO A 49 6.50 -7.53 9.01
C PRO A 49 6.32 -7.45 7.48
N PHE A 50 6.86 -6.38 6.89
CA PHE A 50 6.85 -6.20 5.46
C PHE A 50 7.94 -7.04 4.80
N ILE A 51 7.69 -7.47 3.57
CA ILE A 51 8.67 -8.16 2.74
C ILE A 51 9.30 -7.15 1.79
N LYS A 52 10.61 -7.15 1.70
CA LYS A 52 11.35 -6.37 0.69
C LYS A 52 10.98 -6.87 -0.71
N GLY A 53 10.51 -5.97 -1.56
CA GLY A 53 9.93 -6.33 -2.85
C GLY A 53 8.52 -6.91 -2.77
N GLY A 54 7.91 -6.90 -1.59
CA GLY A 54 6.54 -7.36 -1.35
C GLY A 54 5.51 -6.25 -1.53
N LYS A 55 4.25 -6.66 -1.43
CA LYS A 55 3.07 -5.82 -1.64
C LYS A 55 2.23 -5.81 -0.36
N THR A 56 2.07 -4.64 0.22
CA THR A 56 1.25 -4.45 1.44
C THR A 56 0.00 -3.65 1.12
N GLY A 57 -1.15 -4.18 1.51
CA GLY A 57 -2.41 -3.44 1.47
C GLY A 57 -2.65 -2.66 2.76
N LEU A 58 -2.92 -1.38 2.66
CA LEU A 58 -3.27 -0.51 3.77
C LEU A 58 -4.78 -0.23 3.77
N PHE A 59 -5.48 -0.80 4.73
CA PHE A 59 -6.93 -0.73 4.88
C PHE A 59 -7.29 0.25 5.98
N GLY A 60 -8.34 1.03 5.77
CA GLY A 60 -8.86 1.92 6.81
C GLY A 60 -9.73 3.02 6.23
N GLY A 61 -10.66 3.48 7.02
CA GLY A 61 -11.53 4.61 6.69
C GLY A 61 -10.79 5.95 6.65
N ALA A 62 -11.53 7.03 6.45
CA ALA A 62 -10.96 8.37 6.54
C ALA A 62 -10.60 8.73 8.00
N GLY A 63 -9.51 9.46 8.20
CA GLY A 63 -9.14 10.02 9.51
C GLY A 63 -8.50 9.03 10.50
N VAL A 64 -8.07 7.86 10.05
CA VAL A 64 -7.40 6.87 10.90
C VAL A 64 -5.86 6.96 10.86
N GLY A 65 -5.31 7.98 10.20
CA GLY A 65 -3.87 8.22 10.16
C GLY A 65 -3.11 7.54 9.02
N LYS A 66 -3.77 7.19 7.90
CA LYS A 66 -3.09 6.61 6.72
C LYS A 66 -1.93 7.47 6.24
N THR A 67 -2.18 8.76 6.04
CA THR A 67 -1.16 9.71 5.56
C THR A 67 0.04 9.79 6.50
N VAL A 68 -0.20 9.77 7.81
CA VAL A 68 0.88 9.80 8.82
C VAL A 68 1.77 8.57 8.73
N ILE A 69 1.18 7.38 8.54
CA ILE A 69 1.96 6.15 8.34
C ILE A 69 2.78 6.22 7.06
N ILE A 70 2.19 6.72 5.98
CA ILE A 70 2.89 6.88 4.69
C ILE A 70 4.09 7.82 4.86
N GLN A 71 3.90 8.95 5.53
CA GLN A 71 4.97 9.91 5.81
C GLN A 71 6.08 9.29 6.65
N GLU A 72 5.73 8.55 7.70
CA GLU A 72 6.70 7.90 8.57
C GLU A 72 7.51 6.84 7.81
N LEU A 73 6.85 6.03 6.97
CA LEU A 73 7.54 5.06 6.13
C LEU A 73 8.50 5.73 5.13
N ILE A 74 8.10 6.84 4.51
CA ILE A 74 8.96 7.62 3.60
C ILE A 74 10.15 8.21 4.36
N ASN A 75 9.91 8.78 5.53
CA ASN A 75 10.97 9.35 6.35
C ASN A 75 11.98 8.30 6.78
N ASN A 76 11.52 7.15 7.26
CA ASN A 76 12.38 6.05 7.71
C ASN A 76 13.19 5.47 6.54
N LEU A 77 12.57 5.28 5.38
CA LEU A 77 13.30 4.87 4.17
C LEU A 77 14.39 5.88 3.80
N ALA A 78 14.04 7.17 3.80
CA ALA A 78 14.97 8.22 3.40
C ALA A 78 16.18 8.35 4.34
N GLN A 79 15.99 8.10 5.64
CA GLN A 79 17.02 8.23 6.66
C GLN A 79 17.85 6.95 6.80
N GLU A 80 17.23 5.80 6.88
CA GLU A 80 17.89 4.53 7.24
C GLU A 80 18.35 3.73 6.01
N HIS A 81 17.55 3.71 4.95
CA HIS A 81 17.83 2.90 3.77
C HIS A 81 18.41 3.70 2.60
N GLY A 82 18.37 5.03 2.66
CA GLY A 82 18.92 5.91 1.59
C GLY A 82 18.21 5.79 0.24
N GLY A 83 17.07 5.10 0.17
CA GLY A 83 16.30 4.85 -1.04
C GLY A 83 15.44 6.03 -1.48
N THR A 84 14.76 5.85 -2.60
CA THR A 84 13.82 6.81 -3.18
C THR A 84 12.38 6.31 -3.00
N SER A 85 11.48 7.22 -2.67
CA SER A 85 10.05 6.93 -2.60
C SER A 85 9.33 7.47 -3.83
N VAL A 86 8.36 6.71 -4.33
CA VAL A 86 7.44 7.16 -5.37
C VAL A 86 6.02 7.08 -4.83
N PHE A 87 5.34 8.21 -4.77
CA PHE A 87 3.94 8.27 -4.37
C PHE A 87 3.06 8.48 -5.59
N THR A 88 2.09 7.60 -5.77
CA THR A 88 1.17 7.63 -6.91
C THR A 88 -0.25 7.86 -6.42
N GLY A 89 -0.78 9.06 -6.66
CA GLY A 89 -2.15 9.43 -6.35
C GLY A 89 -3.08 9.04 -7.52
N VAL A 90 -3.88 8.01 -7.31
CA VAL A 90 -4.80 7.47 -8.33
C VAL A 90 -6.23 7.84 -7.97
N GLY A 91 -6.78 8.82 -8.67
CA GLY A 91 -8.18 9.22 -8.50
C GLY A 91 -8.51 9.81 -7.12
N GLU A 92 -7.52 10.37 -6.43
CA GLU A 92 -7.70 11.02 -5.13
C GLU A 92 -8.05 12.51 -5.27
N ARG A 93 -8.40 13.15 -4.16
CA ARG A 93 -8.77 14.56 -4.14
C ARG A 93 -7.55 15.44 -4.34
N THR A 94 -7.66 16.46 -5.17
CA THR A 94 -6.57 17.42 -5.44
C THR A 94 -6.05 18.07 -4.16
N ARG A 95 -6.93 18.36 -3.21
CA ARG A 95 -6.55 18.93 -1.91
C ARG A 95 -5.62 18.00 -1.13
N GLU A 96 -5.93 16.70 -1.06
CA GLU A 96 -5.11 15.71 -0.35
C GLU A 96 -3.72 15.58 -0.97
N GLY A 97 -3.63 15.69 -2.30
CA GLY A 97 -2.34 15.73 -2.99
C GLY A 97 -1.51 16.98 -2.67
N THR A 98 -2.16 18.14 -2.54
CA THR A 98 -1.49 19.39 -2.15
C THR A 98 -1.04 19.34 -0.69
N ASP A 99 -1.90 18.86 0.21
CA ASP A 99 -1.59 18.72 1.62
C ASP A 99 -0.37 17.78 1.80
N LEU A 100 -0.35 16.64 1.10
CA LEU A 100 0.79 15.72 1.11
C LEU A 100 2.09 16.37 0.61
N PHE A 101 2.04 17.15 -0.46
CA PHE A 101 3.21 17.87 -0.97
C PHE A 101 3.78 18.84 0.07
N ILE A 102 2.91 19.60 0.76
CA ILE A 102 3.31 20.51 1.82
C ILE A 102 3.93 19.75 2.98
N GLU A 103 3.27 18.71 3.46
CA GLU A 103 3.73 17.87 4.56
C GLU A 103 5.09 17.20 4.28
N MET A 104 5.30 16.69 3.06
CA MET A 104 6.60 16.12 2.63
C MET A 104 7.69 17.18 2.55
N THR A 105 7.32 18.42 2.19
CA THR A 105 8.25 19.55 2.15
C THR A 105 8.66 19.96 3.55
N ASP A 106 7.70 20.08 4.47
CA ASP A 106 7.94 20.45 5.87
C ASP A 106 8.75 19.37 6.61
N ALA A 107 8.51 18.10 6.30
CA ALA A 107 9.29 16.97 6.82
C ALA A 107 10.71 16.87 6.21
N GLY A 108 11.02 17.64 5.16
CA GLY A 108 12.33 17.65 4.52
C GLY A 108 12.63 16.41 3.63
N VAL A 109 11.62 15.58 3.35
CA VAL A 109 11.80 14.34 2.56
C VAL A 109 11.43 14.47 1.08
N ILE A 110 10.93 15.64 0.67
CA ILE A 110 10.47 15.87 -0.71
C ILE A 110 11.59 15.65 -1.76
N ASN A 111 12.85 15.92 -1.41
CA ASN A 111 13.99 15.74 -2.31
C ASN A 111 14.30 14.26 -2.65
N LYS A 112 13.74 13.32 -1.89
CA LYS A 112 13.86 11.87 -2.10
C LYS A 112 12.53 11.23 -2.48
N THR A 113 11.51 12.05 -2.76
CA THR A 113 10.15 11.59 -3.06
C THR A 113 9.72 12.09 -4.43
N CYS A 114 9.29 11.19 -5.28
CA CYS A 114 8.63 11.50 -6.54
C CYS A 114 7.12 11.43 -6.35
N LEU A 115 6.39 12.50 -6.72
CA LEU A 115 4.94 12.58 -6.59
C LEU A 115 4.30 12.54 -7.97
N VAL A 116 3.46 11.54 -8.23
CA VAL A 116 2.79 11.31 -9.52
C VAL A 116 1.28 11.33 -9.30
N TYR A 117 0.59 12.29 -9.88
CA TYR A 117 -0.83 12.52 -9.63
C TYR A 117 -1.70 12.34 -10.87
N GLY A 118 -2.79 11.59 -10.72
CA GLY A 118 -3.93 11.55 -11.63
C GLY A 118 -5.22 11.63 -10.82
N GLN A 119 -5.65 12.85 -10.55
CA GLN A 119 -6.68 13.17 -9.55
C GLN A 119 -8.10 12.82 -10.02
N MET A 120 -9.10 12.99 -9.14
CA MET A 120 -10.51 12.65 -9.39
C MET A 120 -11.11 13.35 -10.61
N ASN A 121 -10.67 14.56 -10.92
CA ASN A 121 -11.16 15.37 -12.04
C ASN A 121 -10.56 14.96 -13.38
N GLU A 122 -9.54 14.09 -13.39
CA GLU A 122 -8.94 13.61 -14.63
C GLU A 122 -9.83 12.59 -15.35
N PRO A 123 -9.75 12.51 -16.69
CA PRO A 123 -10.44 11.49 -17.46
C PRO A 123 -10.09 10.06 -17.01
N PRO A 124 -11.00 9.09 -17.17
CA PRO A 124 -10.75 7.72 -16.70
C PRO A 124 -9.52 7.08 -17.34
N GLY A 125 -9.20 7.42 -18.59
CA GLY A 125 -7.98 6.95 -19.24
C GLY A 125 -6.70 7.47 -18.59
N ALA A 126 -6.69 8.67 -18.02
CA ALA A 126 -5.57 9.22 -17.27
C ALA A 126 -5.45 8.54 -15.89
N ARG A 127 -6.57 8.43 -15.18
CA ARG A 127 -6.61 7.76 -13.86
C ARG A 127 -6.19 6.29 -13.94
N LEU A 128 -6.56 5.58 -15.01
CA LEU A 128 -6.12 4.20 -15.24
C LEU A 128 -4.61 4.09 -15.47
N ARG A 129 -3.99 5.10 -16.07
CA ARG A 129 -2.57 5.03 -16.47
C ARG A 129 -1.60 5.66 -15.49
N VAL A 130 -2.06 6.52 -14.59
CA VAL A 130 -1.19 7.19 -13.62
C VAL A 130 -0.49 6.19 -12.70
N GLY A 131 -1.16 5.09 -12.31
CA GLY A 131 -0.54 4.00 -11.55
C GLY A 131 0.64 3.36 -12.28
N LEU A 132 0.51 3.16 -13.59
CA LEU A 132 1.58 2.65 -14.45
C LEU A 132 2.71 3.66 -14.62
N CYS A 133 2.41 4.97 -14.63
CA CYS A 133 3.43 6.01 -14.69
C CYS A 133 4.32 5.98 -13.44
N GLY A 134 3.71 6.03 -12.24
CA GLY A 134 4.48 5.96 -10.99
C GLY A 134 5.25 4.65 -10.83
N LEU A 135 4.67 3.52 -11.27
CA LEU A 135 5.37 2.26 -11.28
C LEU A 135 6.59 2.28 -12.23
N THR A 136 6.46 2.89 -13.41
CA THR A 136 7.57 3.01 -14.36
C THR A 136 8.71 3.88 -13.79
N GLU A 137 8.39 4.94 -13.05
CA GLU A 137 9.39 5.74 -12.34
C GLU A 137 10.05 4.95 -11.21
N ALA A 138 9.29 4.16 -10.45
CA ALA A 138 9.85 3.26 -9.45
C ALA A 138 10.79 2.21 -10.07
N GLU A 139 10.44 1.65 -11.23
CA GLU A 139 11.29 0.72 -11.97
C GLU A 139 12.60 1.37 -12.42
N TYR A 140 12.58 2.63 -12.83
CA TYR A 140 13.78 3.37 -13.19
C TYR A 140 14.78 3.43 -12.03
N PHE A 141 14.33 3.75 -10.82
CA PHE A 141 15.20 3.79 -9.64
C PHE A 141 15.65 2.39 -9.20
N ARG A 142 14.76 1.39 -9.25
CA ARG A 142 15.12 -0.02 -8.99
C ARG A 142 16.22 -0.50 -9.92
N ASP A 143 16.11 -0.21 -11.21
CA ASP A 143 17.07 -0.66 -12.22
C ASP A 143 18.44 0.04 -12.07
N GLN A 144 18.51 1.15 -11.31
CA GLN A 144 19.74 1.80 -10.86
C GLN A 144 20.32 1.22 -9.56
N GLY A 145 19.77 0.15 -9.04
CA GLY A 145 20.26 -0.52 -7.83
C GLY A 145 19.72 0.05 -6.52
N GLN A 146 18.59 0.78 -6.57
CA GLN A 146 17.99 1.33 -5.37
C GLN A 146 16.89 0.44 -4.83
N ASP A 147 16.67 0.52 -3.51
CA ASP A 147 15.47 0.04 -2.86
C ASP A 147 14.41 1.15 -2.90
N VAL A 148 13.32 0.88 -3.60
CA VAL A 148 12.27 1.86 -3.86
C VAL A 148 11.03 1.51 -3.04
N LEU A 149 10.44 2.51 -2.40
CA LEU A 149 9.14 2.41 -1.75
C LEU A 149 8.07 3.05 -2.65
N LEU A 150 7.16 2.23 -3.16
CA LEU A 150 6.08 2.67 -4.03
C LEU A 150 4.76 2.74 -3.25
N PHE A 151 4.19 3.93 -3.17
CA PHE A 151 2.84 4.13 -2.64
C PHE A 151 1.84 4.27 -3.78
N ILE A 152 0.71 3.58 -3.67
CA ILE A 152 -0.43 3.72 -4.58
C ILE A 152 -1.66 4.08 -3.75
N ASP A 153 -2.13 5.29 -3.90
CA ASP A 153 -3.34 5.78 -3.22
C ASP A 153 -4.33 6.33 -4.27
N ASN A 154 -5.32 5.59 -4.64
CA ASN A 154 -5.86 4.36 -4.09
C ASN A 154 -5.95 3.29 -5.20
N ILE A 155 -5.54 2.05 -4.94
CA ILE A 155 -5.55 0.98 -5.95
C ILE A 155 -6.98 0.64 -6.44
N PHE A 156 -8.00 0.79 -5.60
CA PHE A 156 -9.40 0.64 -6.01
C PHE A 156 -9.78 1.61 -7.15
N ARG A 157 -9.25 2.85 -7.12
CA ARG A 157 -9.52 3.85 -8.16
C ARG A 157 -8.94 3.48 -9.52
N PHE A 158 -7.83 2.74 -9.52
CA PHE A 158 -7.29 2.14 -10.74
C PHE A 158 -8.31 1.18 -11.36
N THR A 159 -8.88 0.28 -10.58
CA THR A 159 -9.91 -0.65 -11.02
C THR A 159 -11.17 0.07 -11.48
N GLN A 160 -11.63 1.08 -10.74
CA GLN A 160 -12.80 1.89 -11.10
C GLN A 160 -12.59 2.60 -12.44
N ALA A 161 -11.44 3.21 -12.66
CA ALA A 161 -11.10 3.85 -13.93
C ALA A 161 -11.10 2.84 -15.10
N GLY A 162 -10.63 1.62 -14.86
CA GLY A 162 -10.70 0.52 -15.82
C GLY A 162 -12.13 0.15 -16.19
N SER A 163 -13.05 0.10 -15.24
CA SER A 163 -14.46 -0.18 -15.49
C SER A 163 -15.13 0.95 -16.31
N GLU A 164 -14.82 2.20 -15.99
CA GLU A 164 -15.30 3.36 -16.76
C GLU A 164 -14.82 3.32 -18.23
N VAL A 165 -13.53 3.03 -18.47
CA VAL A 165 -12.98 2.88 -19.82
C VAL A 165 -13.64 1.72 -20.54
N SER A 166 -13.84 0.58 -19.89
CA SER A 166 -14.52 -0.59 -20.48
C SER A 166 -15.94 -0.27 -20.90
N ALA A 167 -16.68 0.48 -20.07
CA ALA A 167 -18.03 0.93 -20.38
C ALA A 167 -18.05 1.89 -21.57
N LEU A 168 -17.12 2.83 -21.64
CA LEU A 168 -16.99 3.76 -22.79
C LEU A 168 -16.66 3.03 -24.09
N LEU A 169 -15.98 1.90 -24.03
CA LEU A 169 -15.68 1.04 -25.19
C LEU A 169 -16.82 0.08 -25.54
N GLY A 170 -17.95 0.12 -24.82
CA GLY A 170 -19.11 -0.73 -25.06
C GLY A 170 -18.87 -2.21 -24.77
N ARG A 171 -17.89 -2.56 -23.94
CA ARG A 171 -17.62 -3.94 -23.56
C ARG A 171 -18.69 -4.46 -22.61
N MET A 172 -19.06 -5.74 -22.74
CA MET A 172 -20.01 -6.37 -21.85
C MET A 172 -19.40 -6.44 -20.43
N PRO A 173 -20.08 -5.91 -19.39
CA PRO A 173 -19.56 -5.96 -18.03
C PRO A 173 -19.58 -7.38 -17.47
N SER A 174 -18.65 -7.66 -16.56
CA SER A 174 -18.62 -8.86 -15.74
C SER A 174 -19.43 -8.67 -14.44
N ALA A 175 -19.18 -9.50 -13.44
CA ALA A 175 -19.86 -9.42 -12.15
C ALA A 175 -19.77 -8.01 -11.53
N VAL A 176 -20.87 -7.55 -10.94
CA VAL A 176 -21.02 -6.23 -10.25
C VAL A 176 -20.70 -5.02 -11.16
N GLY A 177 -20.67 -5.21 -12.49
CA GLY A 177 -20.42 -4.13 -13.44
C GLY A 177 -18.95 -3.85 -13.75
N TYR A 178 -18.02 -4.65 -13.22
CA TYR A 178 -16.59 -4.51 -13.51
C TYR A 178 -16.22 -4.97 -14.93
N GLN A 179 -15.06 -4.52 -15.40
CA GLN A 179 -14.50 -4.95 -16.68
C GLN A 179 -14.14 -6.44 -16.67
N PRO A 180 -14.32 -7.15 -17.80
CA PRO A 180 -13.94 -8.56 -17.91
C PRO A 180 -12.42 -8.79 -17.79
N THR A 181 -11.63 -7.74 -18.01
CA THR A 181 -10.17 -7.72 -17.93
C THR A 181 -9.60 -7.34 -16.56
N LEU A 182 -10.44 -7.24 -15.53
CA LEU A 182 -10.06 -6.80 -14.18
C LEU A 182 -8.83 -7.52 -13.64
N ALA A 183 -8.85 -8.85 -13.64
CA ALA A 183 -7.76 -9.65 -13.10
C ALA A 183 -6.46 -9.50 -13.91
N THR A 184 -6.56 -9.39 -15.22
CA THR A 184 -5.41 -9.20 -16.11
C THR A 184 -4.78 -7.83 -15.90
N GLU A 185 -5.58 -6.76 -15.88
CA GLU A 185 -5.11 -5.39 -15.66
C GLU A 185 -4.44 -5.24 -14.29
N MET A 186 -5.02 -5.84 -13.25
CA MET A 186 -4.43 -5.85 -11.92
C MET A 186 -3.14 -6.67 -11.89
N GLY A 187 -3.12 -7.84 -12.51
CA GLY A 187 -1.93 -8.69 -12.60
C GLY A 187 -0.78 -8.00 -13.34
N ASP A 188 -1.05 -7.36 -14.46
CA ASP A 188 -0.05 -6.63 -15.25
C ASP A 188 0.64 -5.52 -14.45
N LEU A 189 -0.10 -4.86 -13.55
CA LEU A 189 0.46 -3.87 -12.65
C LEU A 189 1.23 -4.52 -11.49
N GLN A 190 0.61 -5.48 -10.81
CA GLN A 190 1.13 -6.05 -9.56
C GLN A 190 2.39 -6.90 -9.77
N GLU A 191 2.48 -7.65 -10.87
CA GLU A 191 3.64 -8.53 -11.15
C GLU A 191 4.92 -7.76 -11.50
N ARG A 192 4.83 -6.47 -11.83
CA ARG A 192 5.97 -5.58 -12.01
C ARG A 192 6.59 -5.12 -10.69
N ILE A 193 5.82 -5.18 -9.60
CA ILE A 193 6.23 -4.79 -8.25
C ILE A 193 6.92 -5.99 -7.61
N THR A 194 8.26 -5.98 -7.62
CA THR A 194 9.05 -7.12 -7.14
C THR A 194 10.51 -6.73 -6.89
N SER A 195 11.23 -7.62 -6.23
CA SER A 195 12.70 -7.56 -6.11
C SER A 195 13.36 -8.21 -7.31
N THR A 196 14.37 -7.53 -7.85
CA THR A 196 15.25 -8.05 -8.90
C THR A 196 16.69 -8.11 -8.40
N LYS A 197 17.58 -8.73 -9.17
CA LYS A 197 19.01 -8.78 -8.84
C LYS A 197 19.68 -7.41 -8.75
N THR A 198 19.06 -6.37 -9.30
CA THR A 198 19.58 -4.99 -9.28
C THR A 198 19.08 -4.17 -8.12
N GLY A 199 17.81 -4.28 -7.78
CA GLY A 199 17.16 -3.51 -6.72
C GLY A 199 15.77 -4.03 -6.42
N SER A 200 15.04 -3.34 -5.55
CA SER A 200 13.70 -3.77 -5.13
C SER A 200 12.66 -2.66 -5.23
N ILE A 201 11.40 -3.05 -5.46
CA ILE A 201 10.23 -2.20 -5.27
C ILE A 201 9.35 -2.84 -4.20
N THR A 202 9.28 -2.21 -3.04
CA THR A 202 8.32 -2.56 -1.99
C THR A 202 7.12 -1.64 -2.11
N SER A 203 5.89 -2.17 -2.14
CA SER A 203 4.71 -1.33 -2.31
C SER A 203 3.81 -1.31 -1.08
N VAL A 204 3.27 -0.12 -0.81
CA VAL A 204 2.17 0.10 0.13
C VAL A 204 1.00 0.68 -0.64
N GLN A 205 -0.08 -0.08 -0.69
CA GLN A 205 -1.24 0.23 -1.52
C GLN A 205 -2.44 0.51 -0.63
N ALA A 206 -2.95 1.74 -0.67
CA ALA A 206 -4.22 2.03 -0.01
C ALA A 206 -5.34 1.32 -0.76
N VAL A 207 -6.14 0.54 -0.03
CA VAL A 207 -7.26 -0.21 -0.59
C VAL A 207 -8.56 0.30 0.02
N TYR A 208 -9.42 0.83 -0.83
CA TYR A 208 -10.80 1.14 -0.45
C TYR A 208 -11.67 -0.09 -0.69
N VAL A 209 -12.47 -0.43 0.30
CA VAL A 209 -13.41 -1.55 0.22
C VAL A 209 -14.82 -0.98 0.15
N PRO A 210 -15.51 -1.08 -1.01
CA PRO A 210 -16.87 -0.58 -1.16
C PRO A 210 -17.82 -1.26 -0.16
N ALA A 211 -18.59 -0.46 0.59
CA ALA A 211 -19.55 -0.93 1.58
C ALA A 211 -19.00 -1.92 2.62
N ASP A 212 -17.67 -1.88 2.86
CA ASP A 212 -16.95 -2.83 3.72
C ASP A 212 -17.10 -4.31 3.28
N ASP A 213 -17.47 -4.53 2.01
CA ASP A 213 -17.64 -5.87 1.43
C ASP A 213 -16.34 -6.39 0.82
N LEU A 214 -15.65 -7.24 1.56
CA LEU A 214 -14.40 -7.90 1.12
C LEU A 214 -14.61 -8.89 -0.03
N THR A 215 -15.84 -9.26 -0.35
CA THR A 215 -16.18 -10.17 -1.45
C THR A 215 -16.39 -9.45 -2.78
N ASP A 216 -16.40 -8.12 -2.77
CA ASP A 216 -16.42 -7.32 -4.01
C ASP A 216 -15.23 -7.70 -4.90
N PRO A 217 -15.43 -7.90 -6.22
CA PRO A 217 -14.40 -8.37 -7.14
C PRO A 217 -13.12 -7.53 -7.15
N ALA A 218 -13.19 -6.22 -6.93
CA ALA A 218 -12.02 -5.35 -6.97
C ALA A 218 -11.08 -5.56 -5.77
N PRO A 219 -11.52 -5.43 -4.50
CA PRO A 219 -10.68 -5.79 -3.36
C PRO A 219 -10.30 -7.27 -3.37
N ALA A 220 -11.20 -8.19 -3.69
CA ALA A 220 -10.91 -9.61 -3.73
C ALA A 220 -9.76 -9.94 -4.70
N THR A 221 -9.75 -9.35 -5.91
CA THR A 221 -8.65 -9.52 -6.86
C THR A 221 -7.36 -8.89 -6.34
N THR A 222 -7.43 -7.71 -5.71
CA THR A 222 -6.25 -7.05 -5.13
C THR A 222 -5.62 -7.92 -4.03
N PHE A 223 -6.44 -8.50 -3.15
CA PHE A 223 -5.95 -9.35 -2.05
C PHE A 223 -5.12 -10.55 -2.50
N THR A 224 -5.40 -11.11 -3.67
CA THR A 224 -4.64 -12.26 -4.18
C THR A 224 -3.17 -11.94 -4.44
N HIS A 225 -2.84 -10.65 -4.64
CA HIS A 225 -1.49 -10.17 -4.91
C HIS A 225 -0.74 -9.67 -3.67
N LEU A 226 -1.44 -9.46 -2.55
CA LEU A 226 -0.84 -8.89 -1.35
C LEU A 226 -0.10 -9.92 -0.50
N ASP A 227 1.08 -9.54 0.00
CA ASP A 227 1.88 -10.33 0.93
C ASP A 227 1.55 -9.98 2.40
N ALA A 228 1.14 -8.75 2.65
CA ALA A 228 0.73 -8.27 3.97
C ALA A 228 -0.51 -7.38 3.88
N LYS A 229 -1.28 -7.39 4.96
CA LYS A 229 -2.50 -6.60 5.15
C LYS A 229 -2.39 -5.82 6.44
N THR A 230 -2.34 -4.50 6.34
CA THR A 230 -2.38 -3.56 7.48
C THR A 230 -3.78 -2.99 7.60
N VAL A 231 -4.45 -3.25 8.71
CA VAL A 231 -5.79 -2.71 8.99
C VAL A 231 -5.69 -1.58 10.02
N LEU A 232 -6.18 -0.40 9.64
CA LEU A 232 -6.31 0.74 10.54
C LEU A 232 -7.74 0.79 11.08
N ASN A 233 -7.86 0.79 12.39
CA ASN A 233 -9.14 0.72 13.07
C ASN A 233 -9.50 2.06 13.73
N ARG A 234 -10.70 2.56 13.42
CA ARG A 234 -11.20 3.81 13.97
C ARG A 234 -11.37 3.77 15.49
N SER A 235 -11.81 2.64 16.04
CA SER A 235 -11.97 2.50 17.48
C SER A 235 -10.64 2.60 18.26
N ILE A 236 -9.53 2.23 17.62
CA ILE A 236 -8.20 2.40 18.18
C ILE A 236 -7.76 3.87 18.10
N ALA A 237 -8.03 4.54 16.97
CA ALA A 237 -7.74 5.96 16.80
C ALA A 237 -8.55 6.84 17.78
N GLU A 238 -9.81 6.52 18.03
CA GLU A 238 -10.68 7.22 18.99
C GLU A 238 -10.18 7.09 20.44
N LYS A 239 -9.47 6.02 20.76
CA LYS A 239 -8.77 5.84 22.05
C LYS A 239 -7.48 6.64 22.15
N GLY A 240 -7.08 7.37 21.08
CA GLY A 240 -5.82 8.13 21.02
C GLY A 240 -4.57 7.26 20.83
N ILE A 241 -4.72 6.00 20.42
CA ILE A 241 -3.61 5.08 20.17
C ILE A 241 -3.17 5.20 18.71
N TYR A 242 -1.90 5.58 18.49
CA TYR A 242 -1.30 5.73 17.16
C TYR A 242 0.05 5.03 17.07
N PRO A 243 0.37 4.42 15.90
CA PRO A 243 -0.52 4.25 14.74
C PRO A 243 -1.72 3.37 15.08
N ALA A 244 -2.88 3.69 14.51
CA ALA A 244 -4.13 3.00 14.81
C ALA A 244 -4.25 1.63 14.10
N VAL A 245 -3.15 0.88 14.07
CA VAL A 245 -3.07 -0.45 13.47
C VAL A 245 -3.78 -1.46 14.37
N ASP A 246 -4.69 -2.23 13.79
CA ASP A 246 -5.33 -3.34 14.48
C ASP A 246 -4.43 -4.57 14.39
N PRO A 247 -3.84 -5.02 15.51
CA PRO A 247 -2.90 -6.13 15.52
C PRO A 247 -3.55 -7.50 15.33
N LEU A 248 -4.86 -7.61 15.51
CA LEU A 248 -5.63 -8.87 15.34
C LEU A 248 -6.13 -9.05 13.90
N GLU A 249 -6.50 -7.94 13.25
CA GLU A 249 -6.99 -7.93 11.87
C GLU A 249 -5.86 -7.82 10.83
N SER A 250 -4.67 -7.39 11.25
CA SER A 250 -3.51 -7.24 10.38
C SER A 250 -2.73 -8.54 10.28
N THR A 251 -2.26 -8.86 9.06
CA THR A 251 -1.58 -10.14 8.79
C THR A 251 -0.42 -9.95 7.83
N SER A 252 0.57 -10.83 7.89
CA SER A 252 1.67 -10.91 6.93
C SER A 252 2.07 -12.37 6.69
N ARG A 253 2.41 -12.68 5.44
CA ARG A 253 3.04 -13.96 5.08
C ARG A 253 4.46 -14.10 5.62
N ALA A 254 5.09 -12.97 5.94
CA ALA A 254 6.41 -12.96 6.52
C ALA A 254 6.44 -13.36 8.01
N LEU A 255 5.30 -13.36 8.70
CA LEU A 255 5.21 -13.83 10.08
C LEU A 255 5.23 -15.37 10.11
N ASP A 256 6.38 -15.92 9.82
CA ASP A 256 6.67 -17.36 9.77
C ASP A 256 8.01 -17.60 10.49
N PRO A 257 8.14 -18.65 11.32
CA PRO A 257 9.39 -18.94 12.03
C PRO A 257 10.61 -19.11 11.12
N GLU A 258 10.41 -19.59 9.89
CA GLU A 258 11.50 -19.77 8.92
C GLU A 258 12.00 -18.42 8.36
N ILE A 259 11.21 -17.34 8.45
CA ILE A 259 11.54 -16.03 7.93
C ILE A 259 11.99 -15.07 9.03
N VAL A 260 11.17 -14.91 10.09
CA VAL A 260 11.45 -13.96 11.18
C VAL A 260 12.25 -14.58 12.34
N GLY A 261 12.36 -15.91 12.36
CA GLY A 261 12.96 -16.67 13.47
C GLY A 261 11.94 -17.03 14.56
N GLU A 262 12.27 -18.11 15.32
CA GLU A 262 11.36 -18.66 16.33
C GLU A 262 11.02 -17.65 17.44
N GLU A 263 12.01 -16.93 17.96
CA GLU A 263 11.82 -15.97 19.06
C GLU A 263 10.84 -14.85 18.68
N HIS A 264 11.03 -14.24 17.50
CA HIS A 264 10.12 -13.19 16.99
C HIS A 264 8.69 -13.74 16.82
N TYR A 265 8.58 -14.91 16.20
CA TYR A 265 7.28 -15.55 15.97
C TYR A 265 6.54 -15.86 17.27
N GLU A 266 7.21 -16.45 18.26
CA GLU A 266 6.62 -16.75 19.56
C GLU A 266 6.16 -15.50 20.30
N VAL A 267 6.96 -14.43 20.28
CA VAL A 267 6.59 -13.14 20.89
C VAL A 267 5.37 -12.54 20.18
N ALA A 268 5.36 -12.51 18.84
CA ALA A 268 4.24 -11.96 18.06
C ALA A 268 2.92 -12.71 18.34
N VAL A 269 2.96 -14.05 18.31
CA VAL A 269 1.79 -14.90 18.59
C VAL A 269 1.36 -14.74 20.05
N GLY A 270 2.31 -14.64 20.99
CA GLY A 270 2.03 -14.38 22.40
C GLY A 270 1.29 -13.06 22.62
N VAL A 271 1.73 -11.99 21.95
CA VAL A 271 1.08 -10.67 22.00
C VAL A 271 -0.32 -10.74 21.41
N GLN A 272 -0.49 -11.36 20.24
CA GLN A 272 -1.81 -11.52 19.61
C GLN A 272 -2.78 -12.29 20.51
N LYS A 273 -2.32 -13.36 21.15
CA LYS A 273 -3.13 -14.16 22.10
C LYS A 273 -3.61 -13.34 23.30
N ILE A 274 -2.73 -12.52 23.88
CA ILE A 274 -3.08 -11.64 25.02
C ILE A 274 -4.11 -10.60 24.56
N LEU A 275 -3.91 -9.98 23.40
CA LEU A 275 -4.84 -8.99 22.86
C LEU A 275 -6.20 -9.60 22.51
N GLN A 276 -6.23 -10.83 21.97
CA GLN A 276 -7.47 -11.54 21.71
C GLN A 276 -8.23 -11.83 23.02
N THR A 277 -7.53 -12.36 24.02
CA THR A 277 -8.14 -12.59 25.35
C THR A 277 -8.69 -11.30 25.94
N TYR A 278 -7.96 -10.19 25.81
CA TYR A 278 -8.43 -8.88 26.27
C TYR A 278 -9.71 -8.42 25.54
N GLN A 279 -9.77 -8.64 24.23
CA GLN A 279 -10.96 -8.30 23.45
C GLN A 279 -12.17 -9.16 23.87
N ASP A 280 -11.99 -10.46 24.00
CA ASP A 280 -13.04 -11.40 24.45
C ASP A 280 -13.57 -11.02 25.85
N LEU A 281 -12.68 -10.62 26.76
CA LEU A 281 -13.07 -10.14 28.09
C LEU A 281 -13.82 -8.80 28.03
N GLN A 282 -13.45 -7.89 27.15
CA GLN A 282 -14.20 -6.63 26.96
C GLN A 282 -15.63 -6.89 26.49
N ASP A 283 -15.86 -7.83 25.61
CA ASP A 283 -17.20 -8.20 25.14
C ASP A 283 -18.03 -8.81 26.29
N ILE A 284 -17.41 -9.64 27.12
CA ILE A 284 -18.04 -10.20 28.32
C ILE A 284 -18.39 -9.10 29.33
N ILE A 285 -17.47 -8.17 29.60
CA ILE A 285 -17.67 -7.04 30.52
C ILE A 285 -18.81 -6.14 30.02
N ALA A 286 -18.89 -5.91 28.74
CA ALA A 286 -19.94 -5.07 28.14
C ALA A 286 -21.35 -5.69 28.28
N ILE A 287 -21.43 -7.02 28.31
CA ILE A 287 -22.71 -7.74 28.40
C ILE A 287 -23.11 -8.05 29.84
N LEU A 288 -22.18 -8.54 30.65
CA LEU A 288 -22.42 -9.12 31.97
C LEU A 288 -21.94 -8.24 33.14
N GLY A 289 -21.08 -7.25 32.89
CA GLY A 289 -20.42 -6.44 33.91
C GLY A 289 -19.10 -7.03 34.42
N MET A 290 -18.29 -6.19 35.09
CA MET A 290 -16.97 -6.60 35.61
C MET A 290 -17.03 -7.63 36.74
N GLU A 291 -18.18 -7.78 37.41
CA GLU A 291 -18.35 -8.66 38.57
C GLU A 291 -18.34 -10.15 38.18
N GLU A 292 -18.58 -10.46 36.90
CA GLU A 292 -18.61 -11.84 36.38
C GLU A 292 -17.26 -12.35 35.89
N LEU A 293 -16.21 -11.53 35.95
CA LEU A 293 -14.85 -11.98 35.61
C LEU A 293 -14.30 -12.88 36.72
N SER A 294 -13.96 -14.11 36.39
CA SER A 294 -13.20 -14.97 37.29
C SER A 294 -11.82 -14.37 37.51
N GLU A 295 -11.27 -14.46 38.74
CA GLU A 295 -9.86 -14.18 38.99
C GLU A 295 -8.99 -15.16 38.18
N VAL A 296 -8.40 -14.69 37.08
CA VAL A 296 -7.43 -15.43 36.27
C VAL A 296 -6.08 -14.72 36.35
#